data_1cd2096017f404cf0afc10ba2fa8d5f2
#
_entry.id   1cd2096017f404cf0afc10ba2fa8d5f2
#
_cell.length_a   1.000
_cell.length_b   1.000
_cell.length_c   1.000
_cell.angle_alpha   90.00
_cell.angle_beta   90.00
_cell.angle_gamma   90.00
#
_symmetry.space_group_name_H-M   'P 1'
#
loop_
_entity.id
_entity.type
_entity.pdbx_description
1 polymer ?
#
loop_
_entity_poly.entity_id
_entity_poly.type
_entity_poly.pdbx_seq_one_letter_code
_entity_poly.pdbx_strand_id
1 'polypeptide(L)'
;FDPGRPIERRGSDSYKWDDNQKLFGRADLLPFWVADMDFATPQPILDAISARCEHPVLGYGIRSDEYFSAIQDWFRTRHQWDIPREWMMFCPPSSVVGIHGVISMLTEPGETIAAPVPTYGPLIDLIVKNGRTIIRNPFHEDDDGRFHLDVVDLESKLQDDTKLVVFCSPNNPVGRVFTRHELESLADLAKRRDLMVVSDEVHCDLVMPGHRHSPSGTVGGERSITVVSPNKTFNTAGIPQATLIIPDPVIRDQYQSYLNKMQLNHDSTFGAEGMVAGYRHCSLWL
;
A
#
# COMPACT_ATOMS: atom_id res chain seq x y z
N PHE A 1 -14.74 6.37 19.96
CA PHE A 1 -14.87 5.11 19.23
C PHE A 1 -15.51 4.06 20.14
N ASP A 2 -16.61 3.46 19.71
CA ASP A 2 -17.27 2.35 20.41
C ASP A 2 -17.23 1.11 19.51
N PRO A 3 -16.31 0.16 19.73
CA PRO A 3 -16.18 -1.04 18.91
C PRO A 3 -17.36 -2.02 19.11
N GLY A 4 -18.15 -1.84 20.17
CA GLY A 4 -19.33 -2.66 20.45
C GLY A 4 -20.58 -2.23 19.70
N ARG A 5 -20.59 -1.07 19.03
CA ARG A 5 -21.74 -0.56 18.29
C ARG A 5 -21.68 -1.00 16.82
N PRO A 6 -22.47 -1.99 16.41
CA PRO A 6 -22.52 -2.41 15.02
C PRO A 6 -23.11 -1.31 14.14
N ILE A 7 -22.57 -1.16 12.94
CA ILE A 7 -23.08 -0.24 11.92
C ILE A 7 -23.74 -1.09 10.84
N GLU A 8 -25.03 -0.87 10.59
CA GLU A 8 -25.70 -1.50 9.46
C GLU A 8 -25.20 -0.88 8.16
N ARG A 9 -24.71 -1.71 7.26
CA ARG A 9 -24.10 -1.27 5.99
C ARG A 9 -24.88 -1.76 4.77
N ARG A 10 -25.87 -2.63 4.95
CA ARG A 10 -26.73 -3.04 3.84
C ARG A 10 -27.63 -1.88 3.40
N GLY A 11 -27.77 -1.73 2.08
CA GLY A 11 -28.53 -0.63 1.50
C GLY A 11 -27.78 0.71 1.51
N SER A 12 -26.46 0.69 1.69
CA SER A 12 -25.60 1.88 1.62
C SER A 12 -24.68 1.90 0.37
N ASP A 13 -24.98 1.08 -0.62
CA ASP A 13 -24.14 0.83 -1.80
C ASP A 13 -22.73 0.30 -1.42
N SER A 14 -22.69 -0.45 -0.32
CA SER A 14 -21.46 -1.05 0.16
C SER A 14 -21.04 -2.21 -0.74
N TYR A 15 -19.89 -2.08 -1.42
CA TYR A 15 -19.31 -3.16 -2.23
C TYR A 15 -19.16 -4.47 -1.42
N LYS A 16 -18.79 -4.36 -0.15
CA LYS A 16 -18.64 -5.49 0.77
C LYS A 16 -19.95 -6.20 1.07
N TRP A 17 -21.03 -5.44 1.30
CA TRP A 17 -22.30 -5.98 1.81
C TRP A 17 -23.36 -6.14 0.72
N ASP A 18 -23.48 -5.17 -0.20
CA ASP A 18 -24.60 -5.10 -1.13
C ASP A 18 -24.33 -5.87 -2.44
N ASP A 19 -23.07 -6.14 -2.78
CA ASP A 19 -22.70 -6.88 -4.00
C ASP A 19 -22.65 -8.41 -3.81
N ASN A 20 -22.92 -8.93 -2.59
CA ASN A 20 -22.88 -10.36 -2.30
C ASN A 20 -23.75 -11.21 -3.22
N GLN A 21 -24.98 -10.75 -3.52
CA GLN A 21 -25.89 -11.47 -4.43
C GLN A 21 -25.28 -11.61 -5.82
N LYS A 22 -24.66 -10.57 -6.32
CA LYS A 22 -24.06 -10.56 -7.66
C LYS A 22 -22.77 -11.40 -7.72
N LEU A 23 -21.93 -11.30 -6.70
CA LEU A 23 -20.62 -11.95 -6.66
C LEU A 23 -20.69 -13.44 -6.28
N PHE A 24 -21.58 -13.80 -5.34
CA PHE A 24 -21.62 -15.11 -4.73
C PHE A 24 -22.97 -15.83 -4.88
N GLY A 25 -23.97 -15.22 -5.54
CA GLY A 25 -25.29 -15.77 -5.74
C GLY A 25 -26.19 -15.77 -4.49
N ARG A 26 -25.75 -15.15 -3.39
CA ARG A 26 -26.46 -15.10 -2.11
C ARG A 26 -26.27 -13.74 -1.42
N ALA A 27 -27.39 -13.11 -1.02
CA ALA A 27 -27.38 -11.82 -0.32
C ALA A 27 -27.16 -11.93 1.20
N ASP A 28 -27.39 -13.12 1.76
CA ASP A 28 -27.39 -13.36 3.22
C ASP A 28 -26.01 -13.76 3.79
N LEU A 29 -24.97 -13.71 2.98
CA LEU A 29 -23.63 -14.07 3.41
C LEU A 29 -23.03 -13.01 4.35
N LEU A 30 -22.26 -13.46 5.34
CA LEU A 30 -21.37 -12.61 6.11
C LEU A 30 -20.08 -12.38 5.30
N PRO A 31 -19.79 -11.14 4.88
CA PRO A 31 -18.66 -10.88 3.99
C PRO A 31 -17.35 -10.75 4.75
N PHE A 32 -16.36 -11.58 4.39
CA PHE A 32 -14.98 -11.55 4.88
C PHE A 32 -13.97 -11.41 3.72
N TRP A 33 -14.42 -11.05 2.54
CA TRP A 33 -13.65 -11.11 1.30
C TRP A 33 -12.95 -9.78 0.92
N VAL A 34 -13.34 -8.67 1.54
CA VAL A 34 -12.73 -7.35 1.33
C VAL A 34 -12.40 -6.70 2.68
N ALA A 35 -11.29 -5.97 2.71
CA ALA A 35 -10.65 -5.54 3.95
C ALA A 35 -11.05 -4.13 4.42
N ASP A 36 -12.25 -3.64 4.07
CA ASP A 36 -12.83 -2.51 4.78
C ASP A 36 -13.49 -2.99 6.07
N MET A 37 -13.35 -2.22 7.13
CA MET A 37 -13.86 -2.57 8.44
C MET A 37 -15.35 -2.22 8.58
N ASP A 38 -16.05 -2.86 9.52
CA ASP A 38 -17.44 -2.54 9.87
C ASP A 38 -17.52 -1.59 11.07
N PHE A 39 -16.42 -0.91 11.37
CA PHE A 39 -16.32 0.16 12.37
C PHE A 39 -16.45 1.54 11.71
N ALA A 40 -16.90 2.52 12.49
CA ALA A 40 -16.95 3.90 12.01
C ALA A 40 -15.53 4.42 11.69
N THR A 41 -15.39 5.14 10.59
CA THR A 41 -14.24 5.99 10.34
C THR A 41 -14.04 6.95 11.51
N PRO A 42 -12.80 7.23 11.95
CA PRO A 42 -12.53 8.17 13.05
C PRO A 42 -13.21 9.51 12.86
N GLN A 43 -13.84 10.02 13.92
CA GLN A 43 -14.59 11.29 13.87
C GLN A 43 -13.75 12.48 13.35
N PRO A 44 -12.45 12.67 13.76
CA PRO A 44 -11.66 13.77 13.22
C PRO A 44 -11.51 13.76 11.70
N ILE A 45 -11.53 12.59 11.05
CA ILE A 45 -11.50 12.48 9.59
C ILE A 45 -12.83 12.97 8.99
N LEU A 46 -13.96 12.53 9.57
CA LEU A 46 -15.29 12.95 9.12
C LEU A 46 -15.49 14.46 9.30
N ASP A 47 -15.00 15.01 10.41
CA ASP A 47 -15.07 16.46 10.69
C ASP A 47 -14.22 17.26 9.70
N ALA A 48 -13.01 16.81 9.37
CA ALA A 48 -12.15 17.47 8.39
C ALA A 48 -12.79 17.51 6.98
N ILE A 49 -13.38 16.39 6.56
CA ILE A 49 -14.09 16.30 5.28
C ILE A 49 -15.32 17.22 5.28
N SER A 50 -16.09 17.23 6.37
CA SER A 50 -17.25 18.10 6.51
C SER A 50 -16.87 19.58 6.46
N ALA A 51 -15.82 19.97 7.20
CA ALA A 51 -15.29 21.34 7.18
C ALA A 51 -14.81 21.74 5.77
N ARG A 52 -14.20 20.80 5.03
CA ARG A 52 -13.82 21.07 3.64
C ARG A 52 -15.02 21.31 2.73
N CYS A 53 -16.16 20.67 2.99
CA CYS A 53 -17.41 20.90 2.26
C CYS A 53 -18.04 22.28 2.54
N GLU A 54 -17.74 22.93 3.67
CA GLU A 54 -18.22 24.29 3.95
C GLU A 54 -17.66 25.33 2.96
N HIS A 55 -16.51 25.06 2.36
CA HIS A 55 -16.00 25.85 1.24
C HIS A 55 -16.67 25.40 -0.06
N PRO A 56 -17.48 26.26 -0.70
CA PRO A 56 -18.40 25.83 -1.77
C PRO A 56 -17.72 25.52 -3.11
N VAL A 57 -16.40 25.73 -3.24
CA VAL A 57 -15.65 25.43 -4.46
C VAL A 57 -14.79 24.21 -4.24
N LEU A 58 -15.13 23.11 -4.93
CA LEU A 58 -14.38 21.85 -4.94
C LEU A 58 -13.50 21.78 -6.19
N GLY A 59 -12.55 22.71 -6.26
CA GLY A 59 -11.57 22.78 -7.36
C GLY A 59 -10.38 21.86 -7.17
N TYR A 60 -9.38 21.97 -8.06
CA TYR A 60 -8.13 21.23 -7.95
C TYR A 60 -7.38 21.61 -6.68
N GLY A 61 -6.99 20.60 -5.90
CA GLY A 61 -6.20 20.76 -4.69
C GLY A 61 -4.71 20.73 -4.93
N ILE A 62 -3.96 21.18 -3.93
CA ILE A 62 -2.50 21.01 -3.84
C ILE A 62 -2.18 20.19 -2.58
N ARG A 63 -1.01 19.57 -2.57
CA ARG A 63 -0.44 18.98 -1.36
C ARG A 63 0.31 20.07 -0.60
N SER A 64 -0.23 20.42 0.56
CA SER A 64 0.33 21.45 1.43
C SER A 64 1.57 20.93 2.16
N ASP A 65 2.31 21.83 2.82
CA ASP A 65 3.39 21.43 3.72
C ASP A 65 2.87 20.56 4.87
N GLU A 66 1.64 20.81 5.31
CA GLU A 66 0.97 20.00 6.34
C GLU A 66 0.72 18.56 5.88
N TYR A 67 0.37 18.37 4.60
CA TYR A 67 0.23 17.04 4.01
C TYR A 67 1.52 16.20 4.18
N PHE A 68 2.66 16.77 3.80
CA PHE A 68 3.94 16.06 3.87
C PHE A 68 4.41 15.86 5.32
N SER A 69 4.27 16.90 6.15
CA SER A 69 4.69 16.83 7.56
C SER A 69 3.85 15.84 8.36
N ALA A 70 2.55 15.67 8.05
CA ALA A 70 1.71 14.68 8.70
C ALA A 70 2.21 13.25 8.42
N ILE A 71 2.61 12.95 7.18
CA ILE A 71 3.21 11.66 6.81
C ILE A 71 4.55 11.47 7.54
N GLN A 72 5.45 12.48 7.49
CA GLN A 72 6.77 12.40 8.12
C GLN A 72 6.66 12.14 9.61
N ASP A 73 5.82 12.88 10.32
CA ASP A 73 5.65 12.75 11.76
C ASP A 73 5.05 11.39 12.14
N TRP A 74 4.08 10.90 11.37
CA TRP A 74 3.49 9.58 11.58
C TRP A 74 4.53 8.48 11.45
N PHE A 75 5.27 8.46 10.35
CA PHE A 75 6.26 7.40 10.11
C PHE A 75 7.46 7.51 11.04
N ARG A 76 7.92 8.71 11.38
CA ARG A 76 8.99 8.92 12.35
C ARG A 76 8.61 8.38 13.73
N THR A 77 7.42 8.72 14.22
CA THR A 77 7.00 8.36 15.57
C THR A 77 6.57 6.90 15.69
N ARG A 78 5.86 6.38 14.71
CA ARG A 78 5.26 5.05 14.78
C ARG A 78 6.19 3.96 14.24
N HIS A 79 6.88 4.24 13.14
CA HIS A 79 7.71 3.28 12.42
C HIS A 79 9.21 3.56 12.51
N GLN A 80 9.63 4.63 13.21
CA GLN A 80 11.03 5.07 13.34
C GLN A 80 11.70 5.27 11.98
N TRP A 81 10.96 5.83 11.04
CA TRP A 81 11.42 6.11 9.70
C TRP A 81 11.31 7.61 9.39
N ASP A 82 12.48 8.26 9.30
CA ASP A 82 12.57 9.64 8.83
C ASP A 82 12.55 9.64 7.30
N ILE A 83 11.44 10.11 6.73
CA ILE A 83 11.23 10.14 5.29
C ILE A 83 11.53 11.55 4.78
N PRO A 84 12.57 11.76 3.93
CA PRO A 84 12.78 13.03 3.27
C PRO A 84 11.57 13.42 2.40
N ARG A 85 11.17 14.69 2.43
CA ARG A 85 10.02 15.17 1.67
C ARG A 85 10.12 14.87 0.17
N GLU A 86 11.31 15.03 -0.39
CA GLU A 86 11.59 14.80 -1.80
C GLU A 86 11.42 13.33 -2.24
N TRP A 87 11.40 12.39 -1.30
CA TRP A 87 11.12 10.97 -1.62
C TRP A 87 9.63 10.68 -1.81
N MET A 88 8.76 11.57 -1.32
CA MET A 88 7.31 11.37 -1.33
C MET A 88 6.70 11.78 -2.66
N MET A 89 6.31 10.80 -3.44
CA MET A 89 5.65 10.97 -4.72
C MET A 89 4.17 10.70 -4.62
N PHE A 90 3.40 11.41 -5.42
CA PHE A 90 1.96 11.20 -5.51
C PHE A 90 1.61 9.82 -6.06
N CYS A 91 0.60 9.18 -5.51
CA CYS A 91 0.14 7.85 -5.89
C CYS A 91 -1.37 7.86 -6.19
N PRO A 92 -1.78 8.37 -7.37
CA PRO A 92 -3.18 8.48 -7.73
C PRO A 92 -3.74 7.19 -8.32
N PRO A 93 -4.98 6.88 -8.14
CA PRO A 93 -5.86 7.25 -7.04
C PRO A 93 -5.71 6.28 -5.86
N SER A 94 -4.86 5.26 -6.00
CA SER A 94 -4.67 4.20 -5.01
C SER A 94 -3.29 3.55 -5.13
N SER A 95 -2.87 2.79 -4.10
CA SER A 95 -1.62 2.01 -4.10
C SER A 95 -1.48 1.10 -5.33
N VAL A 96 -2.56 0.44 -5.73
CA VAL A 96 -2.57 -0.47 -6.90
C VAL A 96 -2.22 0.27 -8.19
N VAL A 97 -2.77 1.48 -8.40
CA VAL A 97 -2.46 2.28 -9.60
C VAL A 97 -1.03 2.81 -9.55
N GLY A 98 -0.55 3.21 -8.37
CA GLY A 98 0.84 3.63 -8.19
C GLY A 98 1.83 2.50 -8.52
N ILE A 99 1.58 1.29 -8.02
CA ILE A 99 2.40 0.10 -8.32
C ILE A 99 2.33 -0.24 -9.82
N HIS A 100 1.16 -0.12 -10.45
CA HIS A 100 1.04 -0.26 -11.91
C HIS A 100 1.94 0.72 -12.65
N GLY A 101 1.98 1.98 -12.22
CA GLY A 101 2.87 2.99 -12.78
C GLY A 101 4.34 2.59 -12.70
N VAL A 102 4.77 2.09 -11.53
CA VAL A 102 6.14 1.59 -11.33
C VAL A 102 6.45 0.40 -12.23
N ILE A 103 5.57 -0.59 -12.32
CA ILE A 103 5.72 -1.73 -13.22
C ILE A 103 5.85 -1.25 -14.67
N SER A 104 4.98 -0.33 -15.09
CA SER A 104 4.93 0.15 -16.48
C SER A 104 6.15 0.97 -16.88
N MET A 105 6.80 1.68 -15.94
CA MET A 105 7.97 2.49 -16.27
C MET A 105 9.30 1.74 -16.15
N LEU A 106 9.36 0.70 -15.30
CA LEU A 106 10.62 -0.04 -15.04
C LEU A 106 10.73 -1.36 -15.80
N THR A 107 9.66 -1.79 -16.46
CA THR A 107 9.65 -3.06 -17.20
C THR A 107 8.91 -2.93 -18.52
N GLU A 108 9.24 -3.82 -19.46
CA GLU A 108 8.57 -3.96 -20.74
C GLU A 108 7.70 -5.23 -20.76
N PRO A 109 6.65 -5.30 -21.62
CA PRO A 109 5.91 -6.54 -21.85
C PRO A 109 6.84 -7.69 -22.25
N GLY A 110 6.64 -8.86 -21.63
CA GLY A 110 7.48 -10.05 -21.81
C GLY A 110 8.53 -10.23 -20.73
N GLU A 111 9.01 -9.15 -20.10
CA GLU A 111 9.99 -9.25 -19.00
C GLU A 111 9.41 -9.91 -17.75
N THR A 112 10.29 -10.40 -16.89
CA THR A 112 9.89 -11.11 -15.67
C THR A 112 9.87 -10.20 -14.45
N ILE A 113 8.87 -10.45 -13.59
CA ILE A 113 8.72 -9.81 -12.28
C ILE A 113 8.54 -10.89 -11.23
N ALA A 114 9.32 -10.86 -10.18
CA ALA A 114 9.18 -11.80 -9.08
C ALA A 114 8.19 -11.31 -8.02
N ALA A 115 7.45 -12.26 -7.43
CA ALA A 115 6.55 -11.97 -6.32
C ALA A 115 6.51 -13.15 -5.33
N PRO A 116 6.78 -12.90 -4.04
CA PRO A 116 6.49 -13.85 -2.97
C PRO A 116 4.98 -14.16 -2.92
N VAL A 117 4.64 -15.44 -2.79
CA VAL A 117 3.25 -15.92 -2.82
C VAL A 117 2.96 -16.88 -1.66
N PRO A 118 1.70 -16.92 -1.14
CA PRO A 118 0.54 -16.16 -1.61
C PRO A 118 0.64 -14.67 -1.29
N THR A 119 0.06 -13.83 -2.13
CA THR A 119 0.02 -12.38 -1.96
C THR A 119 -1.33 -11.80 -2.41
N TYR A 120 -1.52 -10.50 -2.25
CA TYR A 120 -2.72 -9.81 -2.67
C TYR A 120 -2.98 -10.00 -4.17
N GLY A 121 -4.12 -10.62 -4.52
CA GLY A 121 -4.44 -11.02 -5.89
C GLY A 121 -4.25 -9.92 -6.95
N PRO A 122 -4.72 -8.68 -6.72
CA PRO A 122 -4.48 -7.57 -7.65
C PRO A 122 -3.02 -7.29 -7.97
N LEU A 123 -2.05 -7.58 -7.08
CA LEU A 123 -0.62 -7.42 -7.42
C LEU A 123 -0.18 -8.44 -8.48
N ILE A 124 -0.69 -9.68 -8.40
CA ILE A 124 -0.47 -10.69 -9.43
C ILE A 124 -1.11 -10.26 -10.75
N ASP A 125 -2.35 -9.76 -10.67
CA ASP A 125 -3.09 -9.25 -11.83
C ASP A 125 -2.34 -8.10 -12.53
N LEU A 126 -1.74 -7.19 -11.77
CA LEU A 126 -0.93 -6.11 -12.33
C LEU A 126 0.24 -6.63 -13.16
N ILE A 127 0.89 -7.70 -12.73
CA ILE A 127 2.00 -8.31 -13.45
C ILE A 127 1.48 -8.96 -14.72
N VAL A 128 0.54 -9.90 -14.59
CA VAL A 128 0.12 -10.78 -15.69
C VAL A 128 -0.74 -10.05 -16.72
N LYS A 129 -1.72 -9.24 -16.28
CA LYS A 129 -2.62 -8.53 -17.21
C LYS A 129 -1.94 -7.40 -17.97
N ASN A 130 -0.78 -6.96 -17.52
CA ASN A 130 0.06 -5.99 -18.23
C ASN A 130 1.17 -6.64 -19.06
N GLY A 131 1.06 -7.96 -19.34
CA GLY A 131 1.92 -8.68 -20.26
C GLY A 131 3.31 -9.05 -19.71
N ARG A 132 3.53 -8.93 -18.38
CA ARG A 132 4.77 -9.40 -17.74
C ARG A 132 4.64 -10.84 -17.31
N THR A 133 5.74 -11.55 -17.27
CA THR A 133 5.80 -12.94 -16.76
C THR A 133 6.09 -12.92 -15.26
N ILE A 134 5.30 -13.67 -14.49
CA ILE A 134 5.51 -13.73 -13.03
C ILE A 134 6.41 -14.91 -12.64
N ILE A 135 7.44 -14.61 -11.84
CA ILE A 135 8.21 -15.60 -11.08
C ILE A 135 7.59 -15.72 -9.70
N ARG A 136 6.93 -16.85 -9.43
CA ARG A 136 6.33 -17.11 -8.12
C ARG A 136 7.37 -17.67 -7.15
N ASN A 137 7.55 -17.00 -6.03
CA ASN A 137 8.39 -17.44 -4.93
C ASN A 137 7.50 -17.82 -3.74
N PRO A 138 7.16 -19.11 -3.56
CA PRO A 138 6.36 -19.55 -2.41
C PRO A 138 7.06 -19.25 -1.10
N PHE A 139 6.31 -18.80 -0.10
CA PHE A 139 6.84 -18.73 1.26
C PHE A 139 7.21 -20.12 1.75
N HIS A 140 8.28 -20.19 2.51
CA HIS A 140 8.61 -21.38 3.28
C HIS A 140 7.74 -21.43 4.54
N GLU A 141 7.05 -22.53 4.76
CA GLU A 141 6.28 -22.78 5.98
C GLU A 141 7.12 -23.65 6.92
N ASP A 142 7.35 -23.16 8.14
CA ASP A 142 8.07 -23.92 9.16
C ASP A 142 7.15 -24.94 9.90
N ASP A 143 7.75 -25.75 10.77
CA ASP A 143 7.03 -26.79 11.52
C ASP A 143 5.94 -26.23 12.47
N ASP A 144 6.01 -24.93 12.82
CA ASP A 144 5.02 -24.22 13.61
C ASP A 144 3.91 -23.58 12.74
N GLY A 145 3.93 -23.79 11.43
CA GLY A 145 2.98 -23.23 10.47
C GLY A 145 3.20 -21.74 10.18
N ARG A 146 4.41 -21.23 10.42
CA ARG A 146 4.75 -19.84 10.13
C ARG A 146 5.37 -19.72 8.75
N PHE A 147 4.94 -18.72 8.03
CA PHE A 147 5.47 -18.42 6.70
C PHE A 147 6.71 -17.54 6.77
N HIS A 148 7.73 -17.87 6.03
CA HIS A 148 8.99 -17.14 5.93
C HIS A 148 9.30 -16.79 4.48
N LEU A 149 9.95 -15.64 4.28
CA LEU A 149 10.44 -15.25 2.96
C LEU A 149 11.65 -16.13 2.58
N ASP A 150 11.52 -16.90 1.50
CA ASP A 150 12.58 -17.73 0.99
C ASP A 150 13.39 -16.99 -0.08
N VAL A 151 14.38 -16.23 0.38
CA VAL A 151 15.25 -15.43 -0.50
C VAL A 151 16.19 -16.33 -1.33
N VAL A 152 16.53 -17.53 -0.85
CA VAL A 152 17.40 -18.48 -1.57
C VAL A 152 16.63 -19.09 -2.75
N ASP A 153 15.38 -19.53 -2.52
CA ASP A 153 14.51 -19.99 -3.59
C ASP A 153 14.23 -18.88 -4.60
N LEU A 154 13.96 -17.65 -4.11
CA LEU A 154 13.79 -16.48 -4.97
C LEU A 154 15.00 -16.28 -5.88
N GLU A 155 16.21 -16.20 -5.33
CA GLU A 155 17.44 -15.99 -6.09
C GLU A 155 17.66 -17.07 -7.17
N SER A 156 17.35 -18.32 -6.85
CA SER A 156 17.50 -19.46 -7.77
C SER A 156 16.57 -19.38 -8.99
N LYS A 157 15.45 -18.66 -8.90
CA LYS A 157 14.42 -18.53 -9.94
C LYS A 157 14.56 -17.27 -10.78
N LEU A 158 15.35 -16.28 -10.34
CA LEU A 158 15.55 -15.04 -11.08
C LEU A 158 16.14 -15.29 -12.46
N GLN A 159 15.64 -14.54 -13.44
CA GLN A 159 16.11 -14.55 -14.82
C GLN A 159 16.91 -13.27 -15.12
N ASP A 160 17.63 -13.24 -16.23
CA ASP A 160 18.48 -12.09 -16.60
C ASP A 160 17.64 -10.82 -16.88
N ASP A 161 16.39 -11.00 -17.31
CA ASP A 161 15.45 -9.93 -17.58
C ASP A 161 14.58 -9.53 -16.36
N THR A 162 14.78 -10.17 -15.21
CA THR A 162 14.04 -9.82 -13.99
C THR A 162 14.49 -8.44 -13.49
N LYS A 163 13.56 -7.48 -13.37
CA LYS A 163 13.84 -6.11 -12.93
C LYS A 163 13.25 -5.79 -11.56
N LEU A 164 12.12 -6.41 -11.21
CA LEU A 164 11.35 -6.07 -10.02
C LEU A 164 11.06 -7.28 -9.15
N VAL A 165 11.00 -7.04 -7.85
CA VAL A 165 10.28 -7.87 -6.88
C VAL A 165 9.09 -7.06 -6.38
N VAL A 166 7.87 -7.55 -6.58
CA VAL A 166 6.65 -6.95 -6.02
C VAL A 166 6.28 -7.70 -4.75
N PHE A 167 6.27 -6.99 -3.64
CA PHE A 167 6.17 -7.52 -2.30
C PHE A 167 5.05 -6.86 -1.50
N CYS A 168 4.35 -7.59 -0.64
CA CYS A 168 3.30 -7.05 0.24
C CYS A 168 3.72 -7.26 1.70
N SER A 169 3.86 -6.19 2.48
CA SER A 169 4.34 -6.22 3.87
C SER A 169 3.68 -5.12 4.72
N PRO A 170 2.93 -5.46 5.77
CA PRO A 170 2.49 -6.79 6.19
C PRO A 170 1.74 -7.54 5.10
N ASN A 171 1.94 -8.88 5.03
CA ASN A 171 1.42 -9.65 3.92
C ASN A 171 -0.09 -9.90 4.01
N ASN A 172 -0.78 -9.70 2.92
CA ASN A 172 -2.15 -10.15 2.67
C ASN A 172 -2.08 -11.26 1.60
N PRO A 173 -2.60 -12.48 1.82
CA PRO A 173 -3.54 -12.88 2.87
C PRO A 173 -2.92 -13.55 4.11
N VAL A 174 -1.60 -13.76 4.15
CA VAL A 174 -0.94 -14.57 5.19
C VAL A 174 -1.00 -13.92 6.58
N GLY A 175 -1.19 -12.60 6.65
CA GLY A 175 -1.25 -11.85 7.91
C GLY A 175 0.10 -11.71 8.61
N ARG A 176 1.21 -11.91 7.88
CA ARG A 176 2.54 -11.91 8.44
C ARG A 176 3.22 -10.54 8.37
N VAL A 177 3.83 -10.13 9.48
CA VAL A 177 4.82 -9.05 9.53
C VAL A 177 6.20 -9.66 9.40
N PHE A 178 6.96 -9.28 8.37
CA PHE A 178 8.31 -9.80 8.16
C PHE A 178 9.31 -9.14 9.11
N THR A 179 10.29 -9.93 9.54
CA THR A 179 11.36 -9.45 10.40
C THR A 179 12.30 -8.52 9.62
N ARG A 180 13.00 -7.64 10.35
CA ARG A 180 14.02 -6.79 9.76
C ARG A 180 15.08 -7.61 9.01
N HIS A 181 15.50 -8.77 9.56
CA HIS A 181 16.48 -9.64 8.93
C HIS A 181 15.99 -10.22 7.58
N GLU A 182 14.72 -10.61 7.47
CA GLU A 182 14.15 -11.07 6.19
C GLU A 182 14.15 -9.95 5.14
N LEU A 183 13.82 -8.74 5.56
CA LEU A 183 13.83 -7.57 4.66
C LEU A 183 15.25 -7.17 4.26
N GLU A 184 16.23 -7.25 5.16
CA GLU A 184 17.65 -7.03 4.86
C GLU A 184 18.16 -8.07 3.87
N SER A 185 17.79 -9.34 4.03
CA SER A 185 18.16 -10.41 3.08
C SER A 185 17.60 -10.16 1.68
N LEU A 186 16.36 -9.68 1.59
CA LEU A 186 15.73 -9.29 0.31
C LEU A 186 16.43 -8.06 -0.31
N ALA A 187 16.76 -7.06 0.51
CA ALA A 187 17.48 -5.86 0.07
C ALA A 187 18.89 -6.19 -0.45
N ASP A 188 19.60 -7.07 0.23
CA ASP A 188 20.91 -7.56 -0.21
C ASP A 188 20.82 -8.31 -1.53
N LEU A 189 19.81 -9.16 -1.71
CA LEU A 189 19.54 -9.81 -2.99
C LEU A 189 19.26 -8.78 -4.09
N ALA A 190 18.38 -7.82 -3.82
CA ALA A 190 18.07 -6.77 -4.77
C ALA A 190 19.31 -5.98 -5.22
N LYS A 191 20.22 -5.68 -4.28
CA LYS A 191 21.49 -5.02 -4.58
C LYS A 191 22.40 -5.88 -5.44
N ARG A 192 22.56 -7.18 -5.12
CA ARG A 192 23.43 -8.11 -5.88
C ARG A 192 22.94 -8.36 -7.29
N ARG A 193 21.64 -8.39 -7.49
CA ARG A 193 21.00 -8.78 -8.76
C ARG A 193 20.44 -7.58 -9.55
N ASP A 194 20.75 -6.35 -9.13
CA ASP A 194 20.29 -5.12 -9.75
C ASP A 194 18.78 -5.02 -9.88
N LEU A 195 18.04 -5.46 -8.84
CA LEU A 195 16.58 -5.44 -8.78
C LEU A 195 16.07 -4.20 -8.03
N MET A 196 14.85 -3.81 -8.34
CA MET A 196 14.06 -2.88 -7.52
C MET A 196 13.02 -3.67 -6.71
N VAL A 197 12.87 -3.38 -5.44
CA VAL A 197 11.82 -3.95 -4.58
C VAL A 197 10.69 -2.94 -4.44
N VAL A 198 9.50 -3.31 -4.89
CA VAL A 198 8.26 -2.52 -4.73
C VAL A 198 7.45 -3.15 -3.60
N SER A 199 7.39 -2.47 -2.46
CA SER A 199 6.70 -2.95 -1.25
C SER A 199 5.36 -2.24 -1.08
N ASP A 200 4.26 -3.00 -1.14
CA ASP A 200 2.94 -2.52 -0.76
C ASP A 200 2.78 -2.63 0.76
N GLU A 201 2.83 -1.49 1.45
CA GLU A 201 2.81 -1.40 2.91
C GLU A 201 1.53 -0.73 3.45
N VAL A 202 0.42 -0.82 2.71
CA VAL A 202 -0.85 -0.21 3.11
C VAL A 202 -1.43 -0.78 4.43
N HIS A 203 -0.92 -1.91 4.89
CA HIS A 203 -1.28 -2.54 6.17
C HIS A 203 -0.28 -2.26 7.30
N CYS A 204 0.71 -1.40 7.12
CA CYS A 204 1.83 -1.18 8.04
C CYS A 204 1.43 -0.84 9.48
N ASP A 205 0.27 -0.19 9.67
CA ASP A 205 -0.23 0.21 10.99
C ASP A 205 -1.08 -0.87 11.68
N LEU A 206 -1.54 -1.89 10.94
CA LEU A 206 -2.42 -2.95 11.43
C LEU A 206 -1.59 -4.15 11.91
N VAL A 207 -0.82 -3.94 12.96
CA VAL A 207 0.10 -4.94 13.52
C VAL A 207 -0.38 -5.36 14.91
N MET A 208 -0.48 -6.68 15.13
CA MET A 208 -0.94 -7.23 16.39
C MET A 208 0.05 -6.94 17.54
N PRO A 209 -0.43 -6.83 18.80
CA PRO A 209 0.43 -6.62 19.96
C PRO A 209 1.59 -7.62 20.03
N GLY A 210 2.78 -7.15 20.38
CA GLY A 210 4.00 -7.94 20.44
C GLY A 210 4.79 -8.04 19.14
N HIS A 211 4.23 -7.52 18.02
CA HIS A 211 4.90 -7.44 16.72
C HIS A 211 5.14 -5.99 16.31
N ARG A 212 6.09 -5.78 15.42
CA ARG A 212 6.41 -4.46 14.89
C ARG A 212 6.69 -4.54 13.39
N HIS A 213 6.05 -3.67 12.63
CA HIS A 213 6.38 -3.47 11.22
C HIS A 213 7.72 -2.75 11.05
N SER A 214 8.53 -3.24 10.13
CA SER A 214 9.75 -2.57 9.67
C SER A 214 9.51 -2.12 8.22
N PRO A 215 9.48 -0.81 7.92
CA PRO A 215 9.32 -0.36 6.54
C PRO A 215 10.48 -0.82 5.66
N SER A 216 10.18 -1.34 4.48
CA SER A 216 11.19 -1.85 3.53
C SER A 216 12.18 -0.76 3.11
N GLY A 217 11.72 0.50 3.03
CA GLY A 217 12.57 1.65 2.75
C GLY A 217 13.66 1.92 3.78
N THR A 218 13.54 1.39 5.02
CA THR A 218 14.57 1.52 6.06
C THR A 218 15.79 0.61 5.84
N VAL A 219 15.67 -0.39 4.97
CA VAL A 219 16.72 -1.37 4.67
C VAL A 219 17.11 -1.40 3.19
N GLY A 220 16.16 -1.12 2.29
CA GLY A 220 16.36 -1.23 0.84
C GLY A 220 17.08 -0.04 0.19
N GLY A 221 17.15 1.12 0.87
CA GLY A 221 17.77 2.33 0.31
C GLY A 221 17.22 2.69 -1.06
N GLU A 222 18.08 3.04 -2.01
CA GLU A 222 17.71 3.41 -3.38
C GLU A 222 17.07 2.28 -4.19
N ARG A 223 17.20 1.02 -3.73
CA ARG A 223 16.60 -0.14 -4.38
C ARG A 223 15.20 -0.47 -3.87
N SER A 224 14.57 0.43 -3.11
CA SER A 224 13.21 0.26 -2.60
C SER A 224 12.27 1.34 -3.08
N ILE A 225 11.04 0.94 -3.40
CA ILE A 225 9.88 1.80 -3.57
C ILE A 225 8.83 1.31 -2.59
N THR A 226 8.45 2.16 -1.63
CA THR A 226 7.48 1.80 -0.61
C THR A 226 6.17 2.53 -0.85
N VAL A 227 5.06 1.81 -0.86
CA VAL A 227 3.72 2.37 -1.01
C VAL A 227 3.02 2.36 0.33
N VAL A 228 2.60 3.53 0.80
CA VAL A 228 1.89 3.71 2.07
C VAL A 228 0.54 4.38 1.86
N SER A 229 -0.41 4.09 2.74
CA SER A 229 -1.77 4.64 2.64
C SER A 229 -2.47 4.64 4.01
N PRO A 230 -3.24 5.68 4.36
CA PRO A 230 -4.06 5.70 5.56
C PRO A 230 -5.34 4.87 5.43
N ASN A 231 -5.65 4.39 4.23
CA ASN A 231 -6.98 3.86 3.90
C ASN A 231 -7.33 2.58 4.66
N LYS A 232 -6.35 1.72 4.91
CA LYS A 232 -6.54 0.52 5.73
C LYS A 232 -6.46 0.85 7.21
N THR A 233 -5.55 1.74 7.57
CA THR A 233 -5.33 2.20 8.95
C THR A 233 -6.61 2.79 9.54
N PHE A 234 -7.31 3.67 8.82
CA PHE A 234 -8.44 4.44 9.34
C PHE A 234 -9.79 4.13 8.67
N ASN A 235 -9.88 3.01 7.95
CA ASN A 235 -11.11 2.59 7.28
C ASN A 235 -11.68 3.65 6.31
N THR A 236 -10.82 4.18 5.45
CA THR A 236 -11.15 5.25 4.50
C THR A 236 -11.01 4.82 3.04
N ALA A 237 -11.27 3.54 2.73
CA ALA A 237 -11.10 3.00 1.37
C ALA A 237 -11.98 3.69 0.31
N GLY A 238 -13.10 4.29 0.71
CA GLY A 238 -13.97 5.10 -0.15
C GLY A 238 -13.40 6.48 -0.51
N ILE A 239 -12.31 6.90 0.14
CA ILE A 239 -11.62 8.18 -0.12
C ILE A 239 -10.14 7.84 -0.40
N PRO A 240 -9.83 7.28 -1.58
CA PRO A 240 -8.52 6.70 -1.82
C PRO A 240 -7.41 7.76 -1.75
N GLN A 241 -6.38 7.44 -0.99
CA GLN A 241 -5.18 8.24 -0.82
C GLN A 241 -3.97 7.34 -0.59
N ALA A 242 -2.89 7.57 -1.33
CA ALA A 242 -1.64 6.83 -1.15
C ALA A 242 -0.44 7.70 -1.53
N THR A 243 0.73 7.29 -1.03
CA THR A 243 2.01 7.94 -1.30
C THR A 243 3.04 6.88 -1.66
N LEU A 244 3.79 7.08 -2.75
CA LEU A 244 5.00 6.34 -3.02
C LEU A 244 6.19 7.05 -2.37
N ILE A 245 7.04 6.26 -1.75
CA ILE A 245 8.29 6.74 -1.17
C ILE A 245 9.42 6.14 -2.02
N ILE A 246 10.10 7.00 -2.77
CA ILE A 246 11.10 6.64 -3.78
C ILE A 246 12.41 7.36 -3.43
N PRO A 247 13.39 6.67 -2.82
CA PRO A 247 14.68 7.28 -2.47
C PRO A 247 15.55 7.67 -3.67
N ASP A 248 15.54 6.87 -4.75
CA ASP A 248 16.33 7.11 -5.96
C ASP A 248 15.80 8.30 -6.77
N PRO A 249 16.61 9.36 -7.01
CA PRO A 249 16.18 10.55 -7.74
C PRO A 249 15.87 10.26 -9.21
N VAL A 250 16.57 9.32 -9.84
CA VAL A 250 16.33 8.97 -11.25
C VAL A 250 14.99 8.30 -11.40
N ILE A 251 14.66 7.40 -10.49
CA ILE A 251 13.35 6.71 -10.47
C ILE A 251 12.22 7.72 -10.16
N ARG A 252 12.46 8.71 -9.29
CA ARG A 252 11.47 9.78 -9.04
C ARG A 252 11.17 10.59 -10.31
N ASP A 253 12.19 10.96 -11.06
CA ASP A 253 12.03 11.72 -12.30
C ASP A 253 11.28 10.90 -13.36
N GLN A 254 11.57 9.62 -13.48
CA GLN A 254 10.86 8.71 -14.36
C GLN A 254 9.39 8.58 -13.94
N TYR A 255 9.12 8.42 -12.65
CA TYR A 255 7.76 8.32 -12.12
C TYR A 255 6.97 9.62 -12.33
N GLN A 256 7.58 10.78 -12.10
CA GLN A 256 6.95 12.08 -12.40
C GLN A 256 6.64 12.24 -13.89
N SER A 257 7.55 11.78 -14.75
CA SER A 257 7.33 11.77 -16.21
C SER A 257 6.16 10.86 -16.60
N TYR A 258 6.05 9.69 -15.96
CA TYR A 258 4.90 8.79 -16.12
C TYR A 258 3.58 9.47 -15.70
N LEU A 259 3.53 10.10 -14.53
CA LEU A 259 2.35 10.83 -14.06
C LEU A 259 1.94 11.95 -15.04
N ASN A 260 2.91 12.71 -15.55
CA ASN A 260 2.66 13.76 -16.53
C ASN A 260 2.09 13.20 -17.85
N LYS A 261 2.66 12.11 -18.34
CA LYS A 261 2.20 11.43 -19.57
C LYS A 261 0.77 10.90 -19.42
N MET A 262 0.44 10.38 -18.26
CA MET A 262 -0.87 9.82 -17.96
C MET A 262 -1.89 10.87 -17.47
N GLN A 263 -1.48 12.13 -17.31
CA GLN A 263 -2.29 13.22 -16.76
C GLN A 263 -2.82 12.93 -15.34
N LEU A 264 -2.04 12.24 -14.54
CA LEU A 264 -2.38 11.79 -13.18
C LEU A 264 -1.74 12.69 -12.10
N ASN A 265 -1.81 14.01 -12.25
CA ASN A 265 -1.14 14.96 -11.34
C ASN A 265 -2.07 15.60 -10.29
N HIS A 266 -3.34 15.27 -10.32
CA HIS A 266 -4.33 15.90 -9.44
C HIS A 266 -4.72 14.99 -8.29
N ASP A 267 -4.74 15.54 -7.09
CA ASP A 267 -5.10 14.83 -5.87
C ASP A 267 -6.61 14.90 -5.59
N SER A 268 -7.07 13.94 -4.79
CA SER A 268 -8.38 14.02 -4.16
C SER A 268 -8.32 14.99 -2.98
N THR A 269 -9.02 16.10 -3.06
CA THR A 269 -9.10 17.07 -1.96
C THR A 269 -9.55 16.41 -0.66
N PHE A 270 -10.59 15.56 -0.72
CA PHE A 270 -11.09 14.85 0.47
C PHE A 270 -10.10 13.79 0.96
N GLY A 271 -9.36 13.13 0.04
CA GLY A 271 -8.33 12.17 0.39
C GLY A 271 -7.18 12.82 1.15
N ALA A 272 -6.73 13.98 0.70
CA ALA A 272 -5.67 14.74 1.36
C ALA A 272 -6.08 15.22 2.77
N GLU A 273 -7.27 15.84 2.90
CA GLU A 273 -7.80 16.28 4.20
C GLU A 273 -8.00 15.12 5.18
N GLY A 274 -8.60 14.02 4.70
CA GLY A 274 -8.82 12.83 5.52
C GLY A 274 -7.52 12.18 5.99
N MET A 275 -6.48 12.14 5.13
CA MET A 275 -5.18 11.62 5.50
C MET A 275 -4.49 12.47 6.56
N VAL A 276 -4.47 13.79 6.40
CA VAL A 276 -3.88 14.72 7.37
C VAL A 276 -4.57 14.57 8.73
N ALA A 277 -5.91 14.61 8.74
CA ALA A 277 -6.68 14.45 9.98
C ALA A 277 -6.42 13.08 10.65
N GLY A 278 -6.34 12.02 9.85
CA GLY A 278 -6.05 10.67 10.35
C GLY A 278 -4.70 10.59 11.04
N TYR A 279 -3.63 11.01 10.36
CA TYR A 279 -2.28 10.94 10.90
C TYR A 279 -2.04 11.91 12.07
N ARG A 280 -2.71 13.07 12.10
CA ARG A 280 -2.58 14.04 13.20
C ARG A 280 -3.37 13.68 14.44
N HIS A 281 -4.58 13.12 14.28
CA HIS A 281 -5.55 13.11 15.39
C HIS A 281 -6.10 11.72 15.73
N CYS A 282 -5.81 10.67 14.94
CA CYS A 282 -6.50 9.39 15.10
C CYS A 282 -5.63 8.25 15.64
N SER A 283 -4.47 8.54 16.24
CA SER A 283 -3.57 7.51 16.79
C SER A 283 -4.22 6.66 17.89
N LEU A 284 -5.15 7.22 18.67
CA LEU A 284 -5.88 6.51 19.73
C LEU A 284 -7.05 5.66 19.21
N TRP A 285 -7.46 5.86 17.98
CA TRP A 285 -8.51 5.04 17.36
C TRP A 285 -7.94 3.68 16.92
N LEU A 286 -6.68 3.65 16.53
CA LEU A 286 -5.94 2.49 16.07
C LEU A 286 -5.41 1.65 17.25
#